data_4fef21ce484e1e1445d616de309d9a1d
#
_entry.id   4fef21ce484e1e1445d616de309d9a1d
#
_cell.length_a   1.000
_cell.length_b   1.000
_cell.length_c   1.000
_cell.angle_alpha   90.00
_cell.angle_beta   90.00
_cell.angle_gamma   90.00
#
_symmetry.space_group_name_H-M   'P 1'
#
loop_
_entity.id
_entity.type
_entity.pdbx_description
1 polymer ?
#
loop_
_entity_poly.entity_id
_entity_poly.type
_entity_poly.pdbx_seq_one_letter_code
_entity_poly.pdbx_strand_id
1 'polypeptide(L)'
;MYRTLLRFLLKSGYSICSVDDYLSGRNSSENIVILRHDIDRRIHKAIDFSQVEHDLNVRSTYYFRHPYTFQPAVIQKIQSQGHEIGYHYEVMSKADGDPVYAKELFSHEIDDFRRYVPVKTVCMHGAPLSKYDNRDFWKYYSFEDFGLSGEAYLSINGVYYYSDTGRTWSGANKIRDKLKSQINSPSDSIISTLDLIQAIEKNKPHVAYILTHPERWAGSPGEWLFLLGMDAAVNAGKKVLSVIR
;
A
#
# COMPACT_ATOMS: atom_id res chain seq x y z
N MET A 1 -3.96 14.69 11.04
CA MET A 1 -3.35 13.50 11.67
C MET A 1 -2.21 12.92 10.81
N TYR A 2 -2.35 12.76 9.46
CA TYR A 2 -1.28 12.24 8.60
C TYR A 2 0.01 13.08 8.66
N ARG A 3 -0.09 14.40 8.47
CA ARG A 3 1.05 15.33 8.64
C ARG A 3 1.71 15.23 10.02
N THR A 4 0.95 14.92 11.07
CA THR A 4 1.48 14.71 12.44
C THR A 4 2.35 13.45 12.51
N LEU A 5 1.90 12.34 11.88
CA LEU A 5 2.69 11.10 11.80
C LEU A 5 4.02 11.35 11.08
N LEU A 6 3.99 11.98 9.89
CA LEU A 6 5.22 12.25 9.13
C LEU A 6 6.19 13.15 9.90
N ARG A 7 5.69 14.23 10.52
CA ARG A 7 6.52 15.12 11.33
C ARG A 7 7.14 14.40 12.53
N PHE A 8 6.41 13.50 13.17
CA PHE A 8 6.95 12.69 14.26
C PHE A 8 8.10 11.81 13.75
N LEU A 9 7.90 11.07 12.64
CA LEU A 9 8.92 10.20 12.07
C LEU A 9 10.19 10.98 11.71
N LEU A 10 10.05 12.11 11.02
CA LEU A 10 11.19 12.98 10.67
C LEU A 10 11.92 13.52 11.89
N LYS A 11 11.18 13.99 12.92
CA LYS A 11 11.76 14.48 14.18
C LYS A 11 12.45 13.38 14.98
N SER A 12 12.01 12.14 14.84
CA SER A 12 12.61 10.96 15.48
C SER A 12 13.82 10.42 14.71
N GLY A 13 14.27 11.11 13.65
CA GLY A 13 15.49 10.78 12.91
C GLY A 13 15.29 9.70 11.85
N TYR A 14 14.04 9.37 11.48
CA TYR A 14 13.79 8.44 10.38
C TYR A 14 13.96 9.11 9.01
N SER A 15 14.63 8.41 8.10
CA SER A 15 14.60 8.69 6.68
C SER A 15 13.41 7.98 6.05
N ILE A 16 12.52 8.72 5.39
CA ILE A 16 11.33 8.15 4.75
C ILE A 16 11.62 7.98 3.26
N CYS A 17 11.36 6.78 2.71
CA CYS A 17 11.67 6.46 1.33
C CYS A 17 10.57 5.61 0.67
N SER A 18 10.63 5.52 -0.65
CA SER A 18 9.79 4.65 -1.46
C SER A 18 10.24 3.19 -1.38
N VAL A 19 9.41 2.28 -1.88
CA VAL A 19 9.72 0.84 -1.98
C VAL A 19 10.92 0.61 -2.91
N ASP A 20 10.95 1.27 -4.09
CA ASP A 20 12.07 1.13 -5.03
C ASP A 20 13.38 1.70 -4.47
N ASP A 21 13.33 2.82 -3.71
CA ASP A 21 14.52 3.34 -3.04
C ASP A 21 15.08 2.36 -2.01
N TYR A 22 14.21 1.71 -1.25
CA TYR A 22 14.62 0.70 -0.28
C TYR A 22 15.20 -0.55 -0.97
N LEU A 23 14.50 -1.12 -1.95
CA LEU A 23 14.94 -2.34 -2.65
C LEU A 23 16.24 -2.14 -3.43
N SER A 24 16.46 -0.95 -3.96
CA SER A 24 17.69 -0.61 -4.70
C SER A 24 18.86 -0.17 -3.81
N GLY A 25 18.68 -0.14 -2.48
CA GLY A 25 19.72 0.29 -1.55
C GLY A 25 20.11 1.77 -1.65
N ARG A 26 19.26 2.61 -2.28
CA ARG A 26 19.54 4.06 -2.39
C ARG A 26 19.42 4.80 -1.07
N ASN A 27 18.73 4.24 -0.09
CA ASN A 27 18.63 4.80 1.25
C ASN A 27 19.62 4.10 2.18
N SER A 28 20.67 4.82 2.60
CA SER A 28 21.72 4.32 3.49
C SER A 28 21.57 4.77 4.95
N SER A 29 20.40 5.33 5.31
CA SER A 29 20.14 5.77 6.68
C SER A 29 20.05 4.60 7.64
N GLU A 30 20.43 4.81 8.91
CA GLU A 30 20.35 3.79 9.95
C GLU A 30 18.90 3.46 10.34
N ASN A 31 18.03 4.49 10.36
CA ASN A 31 16.62 4.35 10.69
C ASN A 31 15.77 4.72 9.47
N ILE A 32 15.04 3.74 8.94
CA ILE A 32 14.29 3.87 7.68
C ILE A 32 12.81 3.65 7.91
N VAL A 33 11.99 4.49 7.29
CA VAL A 33 10.57 4.22 7.07
C VAL A 33 10.33 4.03 5.59
N ILE A 34 9.91 2.83 5.21
CA ILE A 34 9.37 2.56 3.88
C ILE A 34 7.91 2.97 3.91
N LEU A 35 7.53 3.94 3.08
CA LEU A 35 6.17 4.47 3.06
C LEU A 35 5.49 4.16 1.73
N ARG A 36 4.32 3.50 1.81
CA ARG A 36 3.51 3.23 0.62
C ARG A 36 2.05 3.53 0.84
N HIS A 37 1.35 3.77 -0.27
CA HIS A 37 -0.09 4.02 -0.35
C HIS A 37 -0.71 3.10 -1.39
N ASP A 38 -1.73 2.34 -0.97
CA ASP A 38 -2.54 1.54 -1.87
C ASP A 38 -3.80 2.36 -2.23
N ILE A 39 -3.93 2.72 -3.51
CA ILE A 39 -5.00 3.60 -3.99
C ILE A 39 -6.12 2.72 -4.57
N ASP A 40 -6.96 2.23 -3.68
CA ASP A 40 -8.07 1.34 -4.05
C ASP A 40 -9.23 2.09 -4.68
N ARG A 41 -9.48 3.32 -4.21
CA ARG A 41 -10.62 4.17 -4.55
C ARG A 41 -10.27 5.63 -4.31
N ARG A 42 -11.16 6.57 -4.67
CA ARG A 42 -11.07 8.00 -4.34
C ARG A 42 -9.71 8.61 -4.61
N ILE A 43 -9.29 8.50 -5.86
CA ILE A 43 -7.96 8.92 -6.32
C ILE A 43 -7.57 10.35 -5.90
N HIS A 44 -8.54 11.27 -5.71
CA HIS A 44 -8.28 12.63 -5.25
C HIS A 44 -7.59 12.67 -3.88
N LYS A 45 -7.84 11.68 -3.01
CA LYS A 45 -7.16 11.60 -1.70
C LYS A 45 -5.67 11.32 -1.83
N ALA A 46 -5.25 10.65 -2.91
CA ALA A 46 -3.82 10.46 -3.19
C ALA A 46 -3.13 11.82 -3.46
N ILE A 47 -3.82 12.76 -4.12
CA ILE A 47 -3.29 14.12 -4.35
C ILE A 47 -3.10 14.87 -3.03
N ASP A 48 -4.06 14.77 -2.09
CA ASP A 48 -3.96 15.42 -0.79
C ASP A 48 -2.74 14.89 0.00
N PHE A 49 -2.51 13.57 -0.05
CA PHE A 49 -1.38 12.92 0.61
C PHE A 49 -0.06 13.31 -0.03
N SER A 50 0.06 13.21 -1.36
CA SER A 50 1.29 13.55 -2.08
C SER A 50 1.69 15.02 -1.88
N GLN A 51 0.72 15.93 -1.77
CA GLN A 51 1.02 17.33 -1.47
C GLN A 51 1.58 17.49 -0.04
N VAL A 52 1.02 16.79 0.96
CA VAL A 52 1.53 16.83 2.34
C VAL A 52 2.96 16.30 2.40
N GLU A 53 3.26 15.25 1.68
CA GLU A 53 4.60 14.63 1.61
C GLU A 53 5.59 15.52 0.87
N HIS A 54 5.19 16.06 -0.28
CA HIS A 54 5.99 17.00 -1.05
C HIS A 54 6.39 18.23 -0.20
N ASP A 55 5.43 18.82 0.54
CA ASP A 55 5.67 19.95 1.46
C ASP A 55 6.69 19.60 2.57
N LEU A 56 6.81 18.33 2.93
CA LEU A 56 7.74 17.83 3.96
C LEU A 56 9.01 17.23 3.37
N ASN A 57 9.19 17.30 2.05
CA ASN A 57 10.29 16.68 1.31
C ASN A 57 10.41 15.16 1.61
N VAL A 58 9.26 14.49 1.66
CA VAL A 58 9.13 13.04 1.86
C VAL A 58 8.85 12.39 0.53
N ARG A 59 9.51 11.27 0.26
CA ARG A 59 9.26 10.41 -0.91
C ARG A 59 8.62 9.09 -0.47
N SER A 60 7.58 8.66 -1.18
CA SER A 60 6.81 7.44 -0.91
C SER A 60 6.43 6.74 -2.22
N THR A 61 5.77 5.58 -2.13
CA THR A 61 5.24 4.83 -3.27
C THR A 61 3.72 4.91 -3.30
N TYR A 62 3.15 5.14 -4.49
CA TYR A 62 1.71 5.14 -4.75
C TYR A 62 1.36 4.01 -5.71
N TYR A 63 0.61 2.99 -5.25
CA TYR A 63 0.14 1.88 -6.06
C TYR A 63 -1.28 2.11 -6.55
N PHE A 64 -1.48 2.16 -7.88
CA PHE A 64 -2.78 2.40 -8.51
C PHE A 64 -3.32 1.14 -9.16
N ARG A 65 -4.64 0.94 -9.08
CA ARG A 65 -5.34 -0.20 -9.69
C ARG A 65 -5.76 0.12 -11.12
N HIS A 66 -5.54 -0.81 -12.04
CA HIS A 66 -6.05 -0.72 -13.40
C HIS A 66 -7.37 -1.51 -13.53
N PRO A 67 -8.46 -0.96 -14.11
CA PRO A 67 -8.61 0.45 -14.56
C PRO A 67 -9.11 1.41 -13.47
N TYR A 68 -9.44 0.92 -12.28
CA TYR A 68 -10.27 1.58 -11.26
C TYR A 68 -9.74 2.94 -10.77
N THR A 69 -8.44 3.04 -10.59
CA THR A 69 -7.77 4.29 -10.16
C THR A 69 -6.67 4.72 -11.15
N PHE A 70 -6.63 4.12 -12.34
CA PHE A 70 -5.72 4.50 -13.40
C PHE A 70 -6.20 5.81 -14.06
N GLN A 71 -5.59 6.93 -13.67
CA GLN A 71 -5.84 8.25 -14.23
C GLN A 71 -4.50 8.93 -14.54
N PRO A 72 -4.04 8.93 -15.80
CA PRO A 72 -2.70 9.38 -16.18
C PRO A 72 -2.32 10.76 -15.66
N ALA A 73 -3.22 11.74 -15.75
CA ALA A 73 -2.94 13.10 -15.30
C ALA A 73 -2.64 13.18 -13.79
N VAL A 74 -3.36 12.41 -12.96
CA VAL A 74 -3.13 12.36 -11.50
C VAL A 74 -1.84 11.61 -11.20
N ILE A 75 -1.60 10.49 -11.87
CA ILE A 75 -0.41 9.66 -11.72
C ILE A 75 0.85 10.48 -12.05
N GLN A 76 0.85 11.18 -13.20
CA GLN A 76 1.95 12.05 -13.59
C GLN A 76 2.16 13.23 -12.62
N LYS A 77 1.08 13.82 -12.10
CA LYS A 77 1.18 14.86 -11.08
C LYS A 77 1.90 14.36 -9.82
N ILE A 78 1.50 13.20 -9.29
CA ILE A 78 2.11 12.61 -8.10
C ILE A 78 3.57 12.23 -8.37
N GLN A 79 3.87 11.66 -9.55
CA GLN A 79 5.22 11.35 -9.96
C GLN A 79 6.10 12.62 -10.07
N SER A 80 5.56 13.73 -10.60
CA SER A 80 6.29 15.01 -10.72
C SER A 80 6.60 15.65 -9.35
N GLN A 81 5.93 15.26 -8.29
CA GLN A 81 6.23 15.64 -6.90
C GLN A 81 7.36 14.79 -6.28
N GLY A 82 7.94 13.86 -7.05
CA GLY A 82 9.07 13.03 -6.62
C GLY A 82 8.69 11.65 -6.10
N HIS A 83 7.41 11.29 -6.09
CA HIS A 83 6.95 9.99 -5.60
C HIS A 83 7.15 8.88 -6.63
N GLU A 84 7.33 7.66 -6.13
CA GLU A 84 7.29 6.46 -6.94
C GLU A 84 5.84 6.10 -7.28
N ILE A 85 5.62 5.69 -8.53
CA ILE A 85 4.35 5.13 -9.00
C ILE A 85 4.54 3.63 -9.22
N GLY A 86 3.62 2.84 -8.66
CA GLY A 86 3.57 1.40 -8.86
C GLY A 86 2.20 0.91 -9.33
N TYR A 87 2.17 -0.32 -9.83
CA TYR A 87 0.93 -0.96 -10.26
C TYR A 87 0.38 -1.86 -9.14
N HIS A 88 -0.89 -1.59 -8.73
CA HIS A 88 -1.64 -2.39 -7.76
C HIS A 88 -2.42 -3.48 -8.48
N TYR A 89 -1.74 -4.62 -8.74
CA TYR A 89 -2.24 -5.68 -9.61
C TYR A 89 -3.24 -6.63 -8.92
N GLU A 90 -4.18 -7.18 -9.74
CA GLU A 90 -5.16 -8.19 -9.29
C GLU A 90 -5.44 -9.23 -10.38
N VAL A 91 -4.43 -9.55 -11.18
CA VAL A 91 -4.57 -10.32 -12.42
C VAL A 91 -4.98 -11.77 -12.22
N MET A 92 -4.53 -12.45 -11.15
CA MET A 92 -4.99 -13.81 -10.86
C MET A 92 -6.49 -13.85 -10.54
N SER A 93 -6.99 -12.81 -9.85
CA SER A 93 -8.42 -12.66 -9.58
C SER A 93 -9.23 -12.37 -10.85
N LYS A 94 -8.70 -11.54 -11.76
CA LYS A 94 -9.33 -11.18 -13.04
C LYS A 94 -9.31 -12.34 -14.04
N ALA A 95 -8.25 -13.13 -14.04
CA ALA A 95 -8.06 -14.28 -14.91
C ALA A 95 -8.69 -15.58 -14.37
N ASP A 96 -9.46 -15.50 -13.27
CA ASP A 96 -10.07 -16.67 -12.59
C ASP A 96 -9.05 -17.80 -12.30
N GLY A 97 -7.80 -17.41 -12.02
CA GLY A 97 -6.70 -18.32 -11.67
C GLY A 97 -5.89 -18.86 -12.85
N ASP A 98 -6.22 -18.51 -14.08
CA ASP A 98 -5.43 -18.89 -15.27
C ASP A 98 -4.13 -18.07 -15.33
N PRO A 99 -2.95 -18.68 -15.19
CA PRO A 99 -1.69 -17.94 -15.17
C PRO A 99 -1.31 -17.37 -16.56
N VAL A 100 -1.73 -18.00 -17.65
CA VAL A 100 -1.41 -17.52 -19.00
C VAL A 100 -2.20 -16.26 -19.29
N TYR A 101 -3.49 -16.28 -19.05
CA TYR A 101 -4.33 -15.09 -19.22
C TYR A 101 -3.97 -13.99 -18.21
N ALA A 102 -3.59 -14.35 -16.97
CA ALA A 102 -3.09 -13.40 -15.99
C ALA A 102 -1.82 -12.67 -16.47
N LYS A 103 -0.91 -13.37 -17.19
CA LYS A 103 0.28 -12.76 -17.78
C LYS A 103 -0.06 -11.74 -18.86
N GLU A 104 -0.99 -12.08 -19.74
CA GLU A 104 -1.46 -11.18 -20.80
C GLU A 104 -2.05 -9.90 -20.20
N LEU A 105 -2.93 -10.05 -19.20
CA LEU A 105 -3.51 -8.92 -18.45
C LEU A 105 -2.42 -8.08 -17.77
N PHE A 106 -1.49 -8.72 -17.05
CA PHE A 106 -0.43 -8.03 -16.34
C PHE A 106 0.45 -7.21 -17.29
N SER A 107 0.86 -7.81 -18.41
CA SER A 107 1.68 -7.14 -19.43
C SER A 107 0.96 -5.93 -20.01
N HIS A 108 -0.30 -6.10 -20.40
CA HIS A 108 -1.11 -5.01 -20.94
C HIS A 108 -1.29 -3.86 -19.92
N GLU A 109 -1.68 -4.19 -18.69
CA GLU A 109 -1.97 -3.19 -17.68
C GLU A 109 -0.70 -2.44 -17.22
N ILE A 110 0.44 -3.12 -17.05
CA ILE A 110 1.70 -2.45 -16.68
C ILE A 110 2.23 -1.57 -17.82
N ASP A 111 2.04 -1.99 -19.08
CA ASP A 111 2.43 -1.20 -20.25
C ASP A 111 1.58 0.08 -20.36
N ASP A 112 0.30 0.03 -19.99
CA ASP A 112 -0.53 1.23 -19.91
C ASP A 112 0.03 2.25 -18.93
N PHE A 113 0.50 1.83 -17.75
CA PHE A 113 1.19 2.73 -16.81
C PHE A 113 2.49 3.27 -17.41
N ARG A 114 3.30 2.42 -18.03
CA ARG A 114 4.62 2.76 -18.56
C ARG A 114 4.60 3.73 -19.73
N ARG A 115 3.45 3.92 -20.39
CA ARG A 115 3.27 5.01 -21.37
C ARG A 115 3.35 6.40 -20.74
N TYR A 116 3.16 6.52 -19.43
CA TYR A 116 3.07 7.81 -18.74
C TYR A 116 4.14 7.99 -17.68
N VAL A 117 4.53 6.94 -16.97
CA VAL A 117 5.46 6.97 -15.83
C VAL A 117 6.28 5.68 -15.77
N PRO A 118 7.51 5.72 -15.25
CA PRO A 118 8.24 4.49 -14.96
C PRO A 118 7.57 3.71 -13.83
N VAL A 119 7.43 2.37 -14.01
CA VAL A 119 6.97 1.44 -12.98
C VAL A 119 8.08 0.44 -12.69
N LYS A 120 8.60 0.47 -11.47
CA LYS A 120 9.70 -0.39 -10.99
C LYS A 120 9.25 -1.41 -9.97
N THR A 121 8.22 -1.09 -9.18
CA THR A 121 7.66 -2.01 -8.21
C THR A 121 6.16 -2.19 -8.41
N VAL A 122 5.66 -3.31 -7.93
CA VAL A 122 4.24 -3.65 -7.96
C VAL A 122 3.77 -4.11 -6.58
N CYS A 123 2.46 -4.09 -6.38
CA CYS A 123 1.83 -4.54 -5.15
C CYS A 123 0.55 -5.30 -5.46
N MET A 124 0.33 -6.44 -4.84
CA MET A 124 -0.92 -7.18 -5.03
C MET A 124 -2.11 -6.45 -4.38
N HIS A 125 -3.23 -6.35 -5.08
CA HIS A 125 -4.51 -6.03 -4.48
C HIS A 125 -5.11 -7.26 -3.80
N GLY A 126 -5.56 -7.09 -2.56
CA GLY A 126 -6.02 -8.20 -1.72
C GLY A 126 -7.25 -8.95 -2.23
N ALA A 127 -8.09 -8.31 -3.07
CA ALA A 127 -9.31 -8.88 -3.67
C ALA A 127 -10.05 -9.84 -2.72
N PRO A 128 -10.61 -9.38 -1.58
CA PRO A 128 -11.06 -10.24 -0.48
C PRO A 128 -12.23 -11.16 -0.85
N LEU A 129 -12.92 -10.89 -1.97
CA LEU A 129 -14.02 -11.71 -2.49
C LEU A 129 -13.54 -12.77 -3.48
N SER A 130 -12.30 -12.69 -3.97
CA SER A 130 -11.70 -13.69 -4.85
C SER A 130 -11.19 -14.87 -4.03
N LYS A 131 -11.30 -16.08 -4.59
CA LYS A 131 -10.67 -17.29 -4.04
C LYS A 131 -9.17 -17.34 -4.33
N TYR A 132 -8.69 -16.56 -5.31
CA TYR A 132 -7.31 -16.54 -5.73
C TYR A 132 -6.50 -15.49 -4.96
N ASP A 133 -5.27 -15.82 -4.60
CA ASP A 133 -4.28 -14.86 -4.12
C ASP A 133 -3.51 -14.29 -5.32
N ASN A 134 -3.52 -12.99 -5.49
CA ASN A 134 -2.86 -12.37 -6.62
C ASN A 134 -1.33 -12.55 -6.61
N ARG A 135 -0.72 -12.82 -5.43
CA ARG A 135 0.70 -13.16 -5.30
C ARG A 135 1.07 -14.49 -5.94
N ASP A 136 0.07 -15.38 -6.18
CA ASP A 136 0.29 -16.66 -6.84
C ASP A 136 0.76 -16.51 -8.29
N PHE A 137 0.59 -15.34 -8.89
CA PHE A 137 1.17 -14.96 -10.18
C PHE A 137 2.69 -15.19 -10.20
N TRP A 138 3.39 -14.85 -9.12
CA TRP A 138 4.84 -14.97 -8.99
C TRP A 138 5.33 -16.39 -8.71
N LYS A 139 4.46 -17.39 -8.69
CA LYS A 139 4.83 -18.81 -8.74
C LYS A 139 5.16 -19.28 -10.16
N TYR A 140 4.68 -18.53 -11.17
CA TYR A 140 4.81 -18.85 -12.58
C TYR A 140 5.80 -17.95 -13.32
N TYR A 141 6.03 -16.74 -12.83
CA TYR A 141 6.81 -15.70 -13.48
C TYR A 141 7.77 -15.04 -12.50
N SER A 142 8.84 -14.42 -13.03
CA SER A 142 9.81 -13.66 -12.22
C SER A 142 9.60 -12.15 -12.37
N PHE A 143 10.14 -11.37 -11.45
CA PHE A 143 10.08 -9.90 -11.53
C PHE A 143 10.89 -9.38 -12.73
N GLU A 144 11.99 -10.05 -13.03
CA GLU A 144 12.91 -9.76 -14.13
C GLU A 144 12.21 -9.86 -15.48
N ASP A 145 11.25 -10.80 -15.67
CA ASP A 145 10.47 -10.97 -16.90
C ASP A 145 9.72 -9.68 -17.29
N PHE A 146 9.44 -8.84 -16.29
CA PHE A 146 8.73 -7.58 -16.46
C PHE A 146 9.60 -6.34 -16.17
N GLY A 147 10.90 -6.51 -15.93
CA GLY A 147 11.83 -5.42 -15.60
C GLY A 147 11.47 -4.71 -14.29
N LEU A 148 11.04 -5.45 -13.29
CA LEU A 148 10.64 -4.98 -11.96
C LEU A 148 11.75 -5.21 -10.94
N SER A 149 11.89 -4.28 -9.98
CA SER A 149 12.77 -4.40 -8.82
C SER A 149 12.20 -5.31 -7.74
N GLY A 150 10.87 -5.49 -7.70
CA GLY A 150 10.21 -6.35 -6.73
C GLY A 150 8.72 -6.08 -6.52
N GLU A 151 8.16 -6.83 -5.57
CA GLU A 151 6.77 -6.78 -5.14
C GLU A 151 6.69 -6.41 -3.65
N ALA A 152 5.80 -5.52 -3.32
CA ALA A 152 5.71 -4.85 -2.02
C ALA A 152 5.53 -5.78 -0.81
N TYR A 153 4.93 -6.97 -0.98
CA TYR A 153 4.78 -7.97 0.08
C TYR A 153 5.82 -9.09 0.04
N LEU A 154 6.39 -9.38 -1.13
CA LEU A 154 7.26 -10.53 -1.33
C LEU A 154 8.75 -10.17 -1.21
N SER A 155 9.11 -8.93 -1.58
CA SER A 155 10.51 -8.50 -1.66
C SER A 155 11.01 -7.81 -0.38
N ILE A 156 10.12 -7.45 0.56
CA ILE A 156 10.47 -6.79 1.82
C ILE A 156 10.27 -7.78 2.97
N ASN A 157 11.34 -8.02 3.73
CA ASN A 157 11.36 -9.00 4.81
C ASN A 157 12.09 -8.45 6.04
N GLY A 158 11.80 -9.01 7.23
CA GLY A 158 12.52 -8.69 8.45
C GLY A 158 12.34 -7.25 8.94
N VAL A 159 11.16 -6.66 8.73
CA VAL A 159 10.83 -5.28 9.09
C VAL A 159 9.66 -5.22 10.07
N TYR A 160 9.50 -4.09 10.75
CA TYR A 160 8.28 -3.79 11.50
C TYR A 160 7.22 -3.31 10.52
N TYR A 161 6.12 -4.07 10.38
CA TYR A 161 5.07 -3.78 9.43
C TYR A 161 3.81 -3.21 10.10
N TYR A 162 3.36 -2.06 9.63
CA TYR A 162 2.16 -1.37 10.10
C TYR A 162 1.25 -1.04 8.91
N SER A 163 -0.03 -1.32 9.04
CA SER A 163 -1.01 -1.07 7.98
C SER A 163 -2.31 -0.56 8.57
N ASP A 164 -2.96 0.38 7.90
CA ASP A 164 -4.29 0.90 8.25
C ASP A 164 -5.44 0.07 7.63
N THR A 165 -5.14 -1.14 7.13
CA THR A 165 -6.17 -2.06 6.62
C THR A 165 -7.21 -2.35 7.69
N GLY A 166 -8.48 -2.14 7.34
CA GLY A 166 -9.58 -2.27 8.30
C GLY A 166 -9.83 -1.02 9.15
N ARG A 167 -9.24 0.13 8.81
CA ARG A 167 -9.31 1.44 9.50
C ARG A 167 -8.71 1.44 10.90
N THR A 168 -7.93 0.46 11.22
CA THR A 168 -7.16 0.40 12.46
C THR A 168 -5.76 -0.07 12.13
N TRP A 169 -4.81 0.26 12.97
CA TRP A 169 -3.46 -0.27 12.87
C TRP A 169 -3.33 -1.67 13.50
N SER A 170 -4.44 -2.20 14.07
CA SER A 170 -4.50 -3.54 14.64
C SER A 170 -4.43 -4.64 13.57
N GLY A 171 -4.07 -5.85 13.98
CA GLY A 171 -3.97 -7.02 13.10
C GLY A 171 -5.28 -7.70 12.73
N ALA A 172 -6.39 -7.36 13.41
CA ALA A 172 -7.62 -8.15 13.45
C ALA A 172 -8.32 -8.40 12.10
N ASN A 173 -8.16 -7.49 11.12
CA ASN A 173 -8.87 -7.55 9.83
C ASN A 173 -7.95 -7.77 8.61
N LYS A 174 -6.72 -8.23 8.82
CA LYS A 174 -5.67 -8.35 7.80
C LYS A 174 -5.57 -9.78 7.27
N ILE A 175 -6.49 -10.19 6.38
CA ILE A 175 -6.53 -11.57 5.86
C ILE A 175 -5.33 -11.84 4.94
N ARG A 176 -5.11 -10.98 3.93
CA ARG A 176 -4.02 -11.10 2.94
C ARG A 176 -2.94 -10.04 3.09
N ASP A 177 -3.19 -9.02 3.90
CA ASP A 177 -2.28 -7.91 4.18
C ASP A 177 -1.24 -8.33 5.25
N LYS A 178 -0.31 -9.19 4.86
CA LYS A 178 0.77 -9.72 5.71
C LYS A 178 2.03 -9.91 4.89
N LEU A 179 3.17 -9.53 5.45
CA LEU A 179 4.49 -9.90 4.92
C LEU A 179 4.80 -11.37 5.22
N LYS A 180 5.65 -11.96 4.40
CA LYS A 180 6.16 -13.32 4.64
C LYS A 180 6.95 -13.42 5.95
N SER A 181 7.72 -12.38 6.26
CA SER A 181 8.51 -12.27 7.49
C SER A 181 8.45 -10.83 7.98
N GLN A 182 7.83 -10.61 9.13
CA GLN A 182 7.81 -9.34 9.85
C GLN A 182 8.28 -9.55 11.29
N ILE A 183 8.90 -8.52 11.88
CA ILE A 183 9.46 -8.59 13.24
C ILE A 183 8.34 -8.48 14.27
N ASN A 184 7.42 -7.53 14.08
CA ASN A 184 6.31 -7.31 14.99
C ASN A 184 5.13 -8.24 14.68
N SER A 185 4.56 -8.80 15.73
CA SER A 185 3.23 -9.38 15.62
C SER A 185 2.20 -8.26 15.50
N PRO A 186 1.12 -8.44 14.70
CA PRO A 186 0.00 -7.51 14.73
C PRO A 186 -0.51 -7.40 16.16
N SER A 187 -0.55 -6.17 16.68
CA SER A 187 -1.03 -5.89 18.04
C SER A 187 -2.45 -5.34 17.96
N ASP A 188 -3.39 -5.99 18.66
CA ASP A 188 -4.76 -5.51 18.76
C ASP A 188 -4.87 -4.17 19.54
N SER A 189 -3.81 -3.78 20.24
CA SER A 189 -3.75 -2.52 21.01
C SER A 189 -3.45 -1.28 20.16
N ILE A 190 -2.93 -1.42 18.92
CA ILE A 190 -2.61 -0.28 18.05
C ILE A 190 -3.85 0.06 17.21
N ILE A 191 -4.72 0.91 17.74
CA ILE A 191 -6.01 1.25 17.10
C ILE A 191 -5.90 2.56 16.32
N SER A 192 -5.36 3.60 16.93
CA SER A 192 -5.26 4.95 16.37
C SER A 192 -3.85 5.27 15.85
N THR A 193 -3.73 6.37 15.10
CA THR A 193 -2.41 6.86 14.65
C THR A 193 -1.55 7.34 15.84
N LEU A 194 -2.16 7.74 16.94
CA LEU A 194 -1.42 8.08 18.16
C LEU A 194 -0.82 6.82 18.81
N ASP A 195 -1.57 5.73 18.83
CA ASP A 195 -1.04 4.45 19.33
C ASP A 195 0.10 3.94 18.44
N LEU A 196 0.02 4.15 17.12
CA LEU A 196 1.11 3.84 16.19
C LEU A 196 2.36 4.66 16.52
N ILE A 197 2.21 5.96 16.74
CA ILE A 197 3.31 6.85 17.14
C ILE A 197 3.97 6.33 18.42
N GLN A 198 3.19 6.01 19.44
CA GLN A 198 3.69 5.47 20.71
C GLN A 198 4.38 4.10 20.52
N ALA A 199 3.84 3.25 19.66
CA ALA A 199 4.44 1.96 19.36
C ALA A 199 5.81 2.10 18.67
N ILE A 200 5.94 3.03 17.71
CA ILE A 200 7.22 3.32 17.04
C ILE A 200 8.22 3.94 18.02
N GLU A 201 7.78 4.87 18.86
CA GLU A 201 8.61 5.51 19.87
C GLU A 201 9.15 4.50 20.89
N LYS A 202 8.32 3.55 21.31
CA LYS A 202 8.68 2.48 22.25
C LYS A 202 9.63 1.47 21.63
N ASN A 203 9.31 0.96 20.42
CA ASN A 203 10.03 -0.14 19.78
C ASN A 203 11.29 0.31 19.05
N LYS A 204 11.36 1.57 18.62
CA LYS A 204 12.47 2.18 17.87
C LYS A 204 12.96 1.27 16.73
N PRO A 205 12.09 0.86 15.81
CA PRO A 205 12.48 -0.05 14.73
C PRO A 205 13.54 0.59 13.84
N HIS A 206 14.61 -0.14 13.49
CA HIS A 206 15.55 0.31 12.47
C HIS A 206 14.88 0.44 11.11
N VAL A 207 14.02 -0.51 10.76
CA VAL A 207 13.21 -0.42 9.55
C VAL A 207 11.74 -0.61 9.90
N ALA A 208 10.94 0.43 9.65
CA ALA A 208 9.48 0.36 9.70
C ALA A 208 8.91 0.42 8.28
N TYR A 209 7.96 -0.44 7.97
CA TYR A 209 7.21 -0.44 6.73
C TYR A 209 5.77 -0.04 7.01
N ILE A 210 5.35 1.10 6.49
CA ILE A 210 4.03 1.68 6.76
C ILE A 210 3.20 1.70 5.49
N LEU A 211 2.07 1.00 5.52
CA LEU A 211 1.04 1.04 4.50
C LEU A 211 -0.11 1.93 4.96
N THR A 212 -0.54 2.84 4.08
CA THR A 212 -1.79 3.57 4.24
C THR A 212 -2.67 3.51 3.00
N HIS A 213 -3.97 3.67 3.21
CA HIS A 213 -4.97 3.83 2.16
C HIS A 213 -5.55 5.25 2.28
N PRO A 214 -5.15 6.22 1.47
CA PRO A 214 -5.55 7.62 1.60
C PRO A 214 -7.06 7.85 1.69
N GLU A 215 -7.85 7.03 1.01
CA GLU A 215 -9.32 7.13 1.05
C GLU A 215 -9.94 6.77 2.40
N ARG A 216 -9.18 6.17 3.31
CA ARG A 216 -9.63 5.85 4.68
C ARG A 216 -9.41 6.99 5.67
N TRP A 217 -8.64 8.01 5.27
CA TRP A 217 -8.30 9.16 6.09
C TRP A 217 -9.29 10.29 5.84
N ALA A 218 -10.16 10.51 6.81
CA ALA A 218 -11.18 11.55 6.73
C ALA A 218 -10.57 12.95 6.92
N GLY A 219 -10.98 13.90 6.11
CA GLY A 219 -10.64 15.31 6.25
C GLY A 219 -11.53 16.05 7.26
N SER A 220 -12.69 15.46 7.62
CA SER A 220 -13.66 16.04 8.57
C SER A 220 -14.37 14.97 9.39
N PRO A 221 -14.94 15.33 10.56
CA PRO A 221 -15.75 14.39 11.36
C PRO A 221 -16.95 13.82 10.61
N GLY A 222 -17.61 14.62 9.77
CA GLY A 222 -18.75 14.16 8.95
C GLY A 222 -18.32 13.15 7.89
N GLU A 223 -17.20 13.38 7.22
CA GLU A 223 -16.61 12.42 6.29
C GLU A 223 -16.23 11.12 7.03
N TRP A 224 -15.70 11.21 8.23
CA TRP A 224 -15.35 10.05 9.05
C TRP A 224 -16.58 9.17 9.36
N LEU A 225 -17.70 9.77 9.81
CA LEU A 225 -18.94 9.06 10.09
C LEU A 225 -19.52 8.40 8.83
N PHE A 226 -19.52 9.11 7.70
CA PHE A 226 -19.99 8.58 6.42
C PHE A 226 -19.17 7.35 5.99
N LEU A 227 -17.84 7.44 6.07
CA LEU A 227 -16.93 6.38 5.71
C LEU A 227 -17.07 5.17 6.64
N LEU A 228 -17.29 5.39 7.94
CA LEU A 228 -17.54 4.34 8.92
C LEU A 228 -18.82 3.55 8.59
N GLY A 229 -19.89 4.25 8.22
CA GLY A 229 -21.14 3.63 7.80
C GLY A 229 -20.98 2.78 6.53
N MET A 230 -20.27 3.28 5.54
CA MET A 230 -19.98 2.52 4.31
C MET A 230 -19.19 1.24 4.59
N ASP A 231 -18.17 1.30 5.43
CA ASP A 231 -17.36 0.12 5.74
C ASP A 231 -18.13 -0.90 6.58
N ALA A 232 -18.99 -0.45 7.49
CA ALA A 232 -19.90 -1.32 8.23
C ALA A 232 -20.81 -2.11 7.28
N ALA A 233 -21.38 -1.44 6.26
CA ALA A 233 -22.21 -2.09 5.24
C ALA A 233 -21.42 -3.11 4.40
N VAL A 234 -20.20 -2.75 3.97
CA VAL A 234 -19.31 -3.66 3.22
C VAL A 234 -18.90 -4.86 4.07
N ASN A 235 -18.58 -4.66 5.33
CA ASN A 235 -18.18 -5.73 6.23
C ASN A 235 -19.34 -6.67 6.57
N ALA A 236 -20.57 -6.14 6.71
CA ALA A 236 -21.77 -6.95 6.86
C ALA A 236 -22.02 -7.82 5.61
N GLY A 237 -21.88 -7.23 4.40
CA GLY A 237 -21.97 -7.98 3.15
C GLY A 237 -20.91 -9.09 3.02
N LYS A 238 -19.68 -8.83 3.45
CA LYS A 238 -18.60 -9.85 3.48
C LYS A 238 -18.91 -11.00 4.45
N LYS A 239 -19.47 -10.72 5.64
CA LYS A 239 -19.91 -11.74 6.59
C LYS A 239 -21.01 -12.63 6.01
N VAL A 240 -22.01 -12.04 5.36
CA VAL A 240 -23.09 -12.81 4.71
C VAL A 240 -22.51 -13.72 3.61
N LEU A 241 -21.63 -13.21 2.75
CA LEU A 241 -21.00 -14.00 1.69
C LEU A 241 -20.07 -15.11 2.22
N SER A 242 -19.44 -14.93 3.38
CA SER A 242 -18.59 -15.95 4.00
C SER A 242 -19.37 -17.10 4.65
N VAL A 243 -20.66 -16.91 4.91
CA VAL A 243 -21.55 -17.95 5.49
C VAL A 243 -22.25 -18.77 4.38
N ILE A 244 -22.37 -18.20 3.17
CA ILE A 244 -23.03 -18.83 2.01
C ILE A 244 -22.03 -19.66 1.16
N ARG A 245 -20.75 -19.53 1.41
CA ARG A 245 -19.66 -20.32 0.81
C ARG A 245 -19.18 -21.43 1.75
#